data_01f5b2d52971787ae87dd1583d694d34
#
_entry.id   01f5b2d52971787ae87dd1583d694d34
#
_cell.length_a   1.000
_cell.length_b   1.000
_cell.length_c   1.000
_cell.angle_alpha   90.00
_cell.angle_beta   90.00
_cell.angle_gamma   90.00
#
_symmetry.space_group_name_H-M   'P 1'
#
loop_
_entity.id
_entity.type
_entity.pdbx_description
1 polymer ?
#
loop_
_entity_poly.entity_id
_entity_poly.type
_entity_poly.pdbx_seq_one_letter_code
_entity_poly.pdbx_strand_id
1 'polypeptide(L)'
;MNNLKLISVISSGDDQYRPIYDNFCANISSFDSIISSVEIINVDTKSGDWQSEGFLDTVYKKLDHTHKLLKEGYTVFCTDLDIFYLKDPVKYIYGLLDDFDIVGQNDFGRLCTGFYMVKPSKLTIDLFDTSKKLVLDGEQSDQNYVHTKLQIDKYSDLKVHKLDRDNFPNGYRWYKWNKRLKPSIIHYNSADSIEGKIQKMKQFNHWLI
;
A
#
# COMPACT_ATOMS: atom_id res chain seq x y z
N MET A 1 7.32 -12.96 14.27
CA MET A 1 6.29 -12.44 13.33
C MET A 1 4.99 -13.26 13.34
N ASN A 2 4.65 -13.92 14.45
CA ASN A 2 3.53 -14.87 14.51
C ASN A 2 2.13 -14.25 14.27
N ASN A 3 1.98 -12.94 14.39
CA ASN A 3 0.71 -12.23 14.24
C ASN A 3 0.73 -11.25 13.05
N LEU A 4 1.58 -11.47 12.04
CA LEU A 4 1.61 -10.63 10.84
C LEU A 4 0.63 -11.18 9.80
N LYS A 5 -0.19 -10.28 9.23
CA LYS A 5 -1.04 -10.53 8.06
C LYS A 5 -0.62 -9.59 6.94
N LEU A 6 -0.38 -10.15 5.77
CA LEU A 6 -0.11 -9.39 4.55
C LEU A 6 -1.38 -9.34 3.72
N ILE A 7 -1.73 -8.15 3.24
CA ILE A 7 -2.93 -7.94 2.43
C ILE A 7 -2.63 -7.12 1.19
N SER A 8 -3.35 -7.41 0.13
CA SER A 8 -3.50 -6.54 -1.04
C SER A 8 -4.95 -6.54 -1.52
N VAL A 9 -5.34 -5.56 -2.30
CA VAL A 9 -6.72 -5.42 -2.78
C VAL A 9 -6.73 -5.32 -4.30
N ILE A 10 -7.69 -5.99 -4.93
CA ILE A 10 -7.94 -5.92 -6.38
C ILE A 10 -9.40 -5.58 -6.66
N SER A 11 -9.65 -4.76 -7.66
CA SER A 11 -10.95 -4.65 -8.32
C SER A 11 -11.15 -5.85 -9.24
N SER A 12 -11.88 -6.85 -8.79
CA SER A 12 -12.04 -8.12 -9.52
C SER A 12 -13.04 -8.05 -10.67
N GLY A 13 -13.89 -7.02 -10.68
CA GLY A 13 -14.83 -6.75 -11.78
C GLY A 13 -14.22 -5.93 -12.93
N ASP A 14 -12.94 -5.55 -12.84
CA ASP A 14 -12.23 -4.80 -13.84
C ASP A 14 -11.04 -5.61 -14.39
N ASP A 15 -11.23 -6.21 -15.56
CA ASP A 15 -10.23 -7.06 -16.23
C ASP A 15 -8.90 -6.33 -16.52
N GLN A 16 -8.89 -5.00 -16.54
CA GLN A 16 -7.68 -4.22 -16.76
C GLN A 16 -6.63 -4.39 -15.65
N TYR A 17 -7.07 -4.70 -14.43
CA TYR A 17 -6.15 -4.95 -13.29
C TYR A 17 -5.54 -6.36 -13.31
N ARG A 18 -6.12 -7.29 -14.04
CA ARG A 18 -5.66 -8.68 -14.07
C ARG A 18 -4.18 -8.83 -14.47
N PRO A 19 -3.67 -8.15 -15.52
CA PRO A 19 -2.25 -8.27 -15.87
C PRO A 19 -1.31 -7.75 -14.77
N ILE A 20 -1.66 -6.65 -14.07
CA ILE A 20 -0.86 -6.13 -12.96
C ILE A 20 -0.86 -7.12 -11.80
N TYR A 21 -2.01 -7.71 -11.47
CA TYR A 21 -2.13 -8.76 -10.46
C TYR A 21 -1.26 -9.98 -10.79
N ASP A 22 -1.33 -10.48 -12.03
CA ASP A 22 -0.55 -11.65 -12.44
C ASP A 22 0.96 -11.34 -12.38
N ASN A 23 1.39 -10.15 -12.80
CA ASN A 23 2.77 -9.70 -12.66
C ASN A 23 3.21 -9.55 -11.19
N PHE A 24 2.34 -9.03 -10.33
CA PHE A 24 2.59 -8.95 -8.89
C PHE A 24 2.78 -10.35 -8.29
N CYS A 25 1.89 -11.29 -8.58
CA CYS A 25 2.01 -12.67 -8.12
C CYS A 25 3.31 -13.34 -8.61
N ALA A 26 3.67 -13.16 -9.88
CA ALA A 26 4.92 -13.65 -10.44
C ALA A 26 6.14 -13.06 -9.70
N ASN A 27 6.12 -11.77 -9.38
CA ASN A 27 7.20 -11.10 -8.67
C ASN A 27 7.35 -11.60 -7.24
N ILE A 28 6.26 -11.62 -6.45
CA ILE A 28 6.34 -12.01 -5.03
C ILE A 28 6.65 -13.49 -4.84
N SER A 29 6.34 -14.36 -5.82
CA SER A 29 6.68 -15.79 -5.75
C SER A 29 8.18 -16.06 -5.68
N SER A 30 9.02 -15.07 -6.03
CA SER A 30 10.48 -15.15 -5.96
C SER A 30 11.05 -14.88 -4.57
N PHE A 31 10.20 -14.53 -3.59
CA PHE A 31 10.62 -14.16 -2.23
C PHE A 31 10.16 -15.16 -1.19
N ASP A 32 10.63 -14.98 0.06
CA ASP A 32 10.33 -15.85 1.18
C ASP A 32 8.82 -15.93 1.49
N SER A 33 8.47 -16.98 2.21
CA SER A 33 7.09 -17.40 2.50
C SER A 33 6.15 -16.31 3.04
N ILE A 34 6.68 -15.24 3.65
CA ILE A 34 5.85 -14.16 4.18
C ILE A 34 5.25 -13.32 3.06
N ILE A 35 6.04 -12.91 2.05
CA ILE A 35 5.53 -12.13 0.92
C ILE A 35 4.65 -13.00 0.02
N SER A 36 5.01 -14.27 -0.20
CA SER A 36 4.21 -15.20 -0.99
C SER A 36 2.86 -15.59 -0.36
N SER A 37 2.62 -15.20 0.89
CA SER A 37 1.36 -15.47 1.61
C SER A 37 0.39 -14.28 1.66
N VAL A 38 0.52 -13.33 0.74
CA VAL A 38 -0.39 -12.17 0.67
C VAL A 38 -1.83 -12.62 0.44
N GLU A 39 -2.72 -12.21 1.33
CA GLU A 39 -4.17 -12.35 1.15
C GLU A 39 -4.67 -11.30 0.16
N ILE A 40 -5.26 -11.74 -0.94
CA ILE A 40 -5.84 -10.87 -1.96
C ILE A 40 -7.31 -10.66 -1.65
N ILE A 41 -7.68 -9.42 -1.37
CA ILE A 41 -9.06 -9.01 -1.12
C ILE A 41 -9.69 -8.61 -2.45
N ASN A 42 -10.65 -9.41 -2.91
CA ASN A 42 -11.40 -9.11 -4.12
C ASN A 42 -12.55 -8.15 -3.81
N VAL A 43 -12.64 -7.08 -4.59
CA VAL A 43 -13.76 -6.13 -4.54
C VAL A 43 -14.46 -6.16 -5.89
N ASP A 44 -15.70 -6.61 -5.90
CA ASP A 44 -16.50 -6.71 -7.14
C ASP A 44 -16.97 -5.30 -7.55
N THR A 45 -16.19 -4.64 -8.37
CA THR A 45 -16.48 -3.31 -8.92
C THR A 45 -16.31 -3.31 -10.43
N LYS A 46 -17.14 -2.52 -11.13
CA LYS A 46 -17.12 -2.45 -12.59
C LYS A 46 -16.01 -1.57 -13.17
N SER A 47 -15.40 -0.71 -12.36
CA SER A 47 -14.32 0.17 -12.76
C SER A 47 -13.41 0.49 -11.58
N GLY A 48 -12.11 0.32 -11.78
CA GLY A 48 -11.06 0.76 -10.84
C GLY A 48 -10.40 2.07 -11.26
N ASP A 49 -10.94 2.79 -12.23
CA ASP A 49 -10.38 4.06 -12.70
C ASP A 49 -10.28 5.06 -11.55
N TRP A 50 -9.22 5.86 -11.55
CA TRP A 50 -8.95 6.85 -10.52
C TRP A 50 -10.16 7.78 -10.29
N GLN A 51 -10.58 7.92 -9.03
CA GLN A 51 -11.75 8.70 -8.60
C GLN A 51 -13.12 8.15 -9.04
N SER A 52 -13.19 6.98 -9.69
CA SER A 52 -14.47 6.30 -9.89
C SER A 52 -15.06 5.80 -8.57
N GLU A 53 -16.36 5.54 -8.54
CA GLU A 53 -17.01 4.93 -7.37
C GLU A 53 -16.37 3.57 -7.04
N GLY A 54 -16.08 2.75 -8.05
CA GLY A 54 -15.44 1.46 -7.85
C GLY A 54 -13.99 1.56 -7.33
N PHE A 55 -13.25 2.60 -7.75
CA PHE A 55 -11.94 2.89 -7.14
C PHE A 55 -12.08 3.19 -5.66
N LEU A 56 -13.03 4.08 -5.29
CA LEU A 56 -13.26 4.44 -3.88
C LEU A 56 -13.67 3.22 -3.07
N ASP A 57 -14.58 2.39 -3.57
CA ASP A 57 -14.97 1.15 -2.91
C ASP A 57 -13.78 0.23 -2.65
N THR A 58 -12.90 0.09 -3.65
CA THR A 58 -11.69 -0.74 -3.56
C THR A 58 -10.73 -0.22 -2.47
N VAL A 59 -10.40 1.06 -2.48
CA VAL A 59 -9.43 1.63 -1.54
C VAL A 59 -9.96 1.73 -0.12
N TYR A 60 -11.26 2.00 0.06
CA TYR A 60 -11.87 1.99 1.38
C TYR A 60 -12.01 0.57 1.94
N LYS A 61 -12.27 -0.43 1.08
CA LYS A 61 -12.28 -1.84 1.50
C LYS A 61 -10.93 -2.29 2.08
N LYS A 62 -9.84 -1.76 1.54
CA LYS A 62 -8.48 -1.96 2.07
C LYS A 62 -8.36 -1.44 3.51
N LEU A 63 -8.85 -0.22 3.78
CA LEU A 63 -8.86 0.33 5.13
C LEU A 63 -9.75 -0.46 6.09
N ASP A 64 -10.95 -0.85 5.66
CA ASP A 64 -11.89 -1.66 6.46
C ASP A 64 -11.28 -3.00 6.84
N HIS A 65 -10.60 -3.66 5.90
CA HIS A 65 -9.94 -4.94 6.17
C HIS A 65 -8.76 -4.76 7.14
N THR A 66 -7.97 -3.71 6.97
CA THR A 66 -6.92 -3.33 7.92
C THR A 66 -7.50 -3.11 9.31
N HIS A 67 -8.59 -2.33 9.43
CA HIS A 67 -9.28 -2.11 10.69
C HIS A 67 -9.73 -3.41 11.35
N LYS A 68 -10.36 -4.32 10.58
CA LYS A 68 -10.80 -5.62 11.06
C LYS A 68 -9.64 -6.43 11.65
N LEU A 69 -8.55 -6.57 10.89
CA LEU A 69 -7.39 -7.35 11.33
C LEU A 69 -6.70 -6.74 12.55
N LEU A 70 -6.60 -5.41 12.63
CA LEU A 70 -6.08 -4.73 13.82
C LEU A 70 -6.94 -5.00 15.06
N LYS A 71 -8.28 -5.04 14.93
CA LYS A 71 -9.18 -5.43 16.03
C LYS A 71 -9.00 -6.88 16.48
N GLU A 72 -8.62 -7.75 15.58
CA GLU A 72 -8.30 -9.15 15.85
C GLU A 72 -6.89 -9.33 16.47
N GLY A 73 -6.12 -8.24 16.61
CA GLY A 73 -4.79 -8.23 17.23
C GLY A 73 -3.64 -8.52 16.26
N TYR A 74 -3.89 -8.52 14.96
CA TYR A 74 -2.83 -8.72 13.97
C TYR A 74 -2.06 -7.42 13.66
N THR A 75 -0.76 -7.55 13.47
CA THR A 75 0.02 -6.57 12.72
C THR A 75 -0.32 -6.73 11.25
N VAL A 76 -0.62 -5.62 10.57
CA VAL A 76 -1.03 -5.66 9.17
C VAL A 76 0.05 -5.05 8.29
N PHE A 77 0.45 -5.77 7.24
CA PHE A 77 1.27 -5.23 6.15
C PHE A 77 0.42 -5.12 4.90
N CYS A 78 0.16 -3.91 4.47
CA CYS A 78 -0.59 -3.61 3.25
C CYS A 78 0.36 -3.27 2.10
N THR A 79 0.11 -3.85 0.92
CA THR A 79 0.87 -3.62 -0.30
C THR A 79 -0.08 -3.51 -1.50
N ASP A 80 0.11 -2.50 -2.34
CA ASP A 80 -0.64 -2.39 -3.59
C ASP A 80 -0.06 -3.33 -4.67
N LEU A 81 -0.87 -3.70 -5.65
CA LEU A 81 -0.50 -4.64 -6.72
C LEU A 81 0.54 -4.05 -7.70
N ASP A 82 0.65 -2.73 -7.77
CA ASP A 82 1.60 -2.03 -8.63
C ASP A 82 2.96 -1.77 -7.95
N ILE A 83 3.27 -2.56 -6.93
CA ILE A 83 4.58 -2.59 -6.29
C ILE A 83 5.40 -3.75 -6.84
N PHE A 84 6.61 -3.45 -7.27
CA PHE A 84 7.60 -4.44 -7.69
C PHE A 84 8.68 -4.59 -6.62
N TYR A 85 8.85 -5.80 -6.12
CA TYR A 85 9.83 -6.15 -5.10
C TYR A 85 11.16 -6.55 -5.74
N LEU A 86 12.25 -5.94 -5.28
CA LEU A 86 13.62 -6.29 -5.63
C LEU A 86 14.32 -7.05 -4.50
N LYS A 87 13.80 -6.88 -3.27
CA LYS A 87 14.23 -7.58 -2.05
C LYS A 87 13.03 -7.78 -1.16
N ASP A 88 13.10 -8.76 -0.26
CA ASP A 88 12.10 -8.90 0.81
C ASP A 88 12.33 -7.85 1.90
N PRO A 89 11.44 -6.86 2.07
CA PRO A 89 11.60 -5.81 3.07
C PRO A 89 10.91 -6.12 4.40
N VAL A 90 10.15 -7.23 4.48
CA VAL A 90 9.20 -7.48 5.58
C VAL A 90 9.90 -7.51 6.93
N LYS A 91 11.00 -8.26 7.04
CA LYS A 91 11.76 -8.36 8.29
C LYS A 91 12.30 -7.00 8.75
N TYR A 92 12.80 -6.20 7.81
CA TYR A 92 13.32 -4.87 8.10
C TYR A 92 12.21 -3.93 8.60
N ILE A 93 11.08 -3.87 7.88
CA ILE A 93 9.96 -3.00 8.25
C ILE A 93 9.33 -3.46 9.57
N TYR A 94 9.20 -4.77 9.77
CA TYR A 94 8.65 -5.32 11.02
C TYR A 94 9.50 -4.93 12.24
N GLY A 95 10.83 -4.94 12.12
CA GLY A 95 11.74 -4.51 13.20
C GLY A 95 11.59 -3.03 13.57
N LEU A 96 11.20 -2.16 12.63
CA LEU A 96 10.94 -0.75 12.93
C LEU A 96 9.68 -0.54 13.79
N LEU A 97 8.76 -1.50 13.85
CA LEU A 97 7.57 -1.41 14.70
C LEU A 97 7.88 -1.51 16.20
N ASP A 98 9.10 -1.87 16.60
CA ASP A 98 9.51 -1.80 17.99
C ASP A 98 9.46 -0.33 18.49
N ASP A 99 9.83 0.63 17.64
CA ASP A 99 9.89 2.05 17.97
C ASP A 99 8.70 2.86 17.43
N PHE A 100 8.01 2.35 16.40
CA PHE A 100 6.94 3.05 15.69
C PHE A 100 5.64 2.26 15.71
N ASP A 101 4.51 2.97 15.56
CA ASP A 101 3.17 2.35 15.46
C ASP A 101 2.80 2.04 14.03
N ILE A 102 3.28 2.88 13.09
CA ILE A 102 3.06 2.77 11.65
C ILE A 102 4.37 3.03 10.93
N VAL A 103 4.71 2.16 10.00
CA VAL A 103 5.86 2.31 9.10
C VAL A 103 5.37 2.20 7.67
N GLY A 104 5.67 3.16 6.82
CA GLY A 104 5.22 3.08 5.43
C GLY A 104 6.01 3.95 4.46
N GLN A 105 5.74 3.77 3.19
CA GLN A 105 6.39 4.51 2.13
C GLN A 105 6.14 6.02 2.26
N ASN A 106 7.16 6.81 1.98
CA ASN A 106 7.08 8.26 1.94
C ASN A 106 6.62 8.73 0.55
N ASP A 107 5.37 9.10 0.42
CA ASP A 107 4.82 9.66 -0.81
C ASP A 107 4.63 11.18 -0.66
N PHE A 108 5.60 11.93 -1.18
CA PHE A 108 5.65 13.41 -1.09
C PHE A 108 5.45 13.97 0.33
N GLY A 109 6.02 13.31 1.34
CA GLY A 109 5.90 13.71 2.75
C GLY A 109 4.69 13.13 3.47
N ARG A 110 3.78 12.44 2.78
CA ARG A 110 2.64 11.73 3.35
C ARG A 110 2.96 10.25 3.54
N LEU A 111 2.24 9.59 4.42
CA LEU A 111 2.21 8.13 4.50
C LEU A 111 1.47 7.58 3.29
N CYS A 112 2.12 6.72 2.51
CA CYS A 112 1.47 6.03 1.40
C CYS A 112 0.62 4.86 1.91
N THR A 113 -0.66 4.85 1.59
CA THR A 113 -1.58 3.76 1.95
C THR A 113 -1.50 2.57 1.00
N GLY A 114 -0.68 2.66 -0.04
CA GLY A 114 -0.33 1.53 -0.90
C GLY A 114 0.83 0.68 -0.41
N PHE A 115 1.58 1.16 0.62
CA PHE A 115 2.69 0.39 1.19
C PHE A 115 2.95 0.82 2.63
N TYR A 116 2.41 0.08 3.59
CA TYR A 116 2.61 0.36 5.02
C TYR A 116 2.50 -0.90 5.86
N MET A 117 3.12 -0.87 7.04
CA MET A 117 2.93 -1.84 8.10
C MET A 117 2.48 -1.12 9.37
N VAL A 118 1.49 -1.68 10.07
CA VAL A 118 0.87 -1.09 11.26
C VAL A 118 0.65 -2.14 12.33
N LYS A 119 1.04 -1.84 13.57
CA LYS A 119 0.75 -2.70 14.73
C LYS A 119 -0.58 -2.34 15.39
N PRO A 120 -1.28 -3.32 16.01
CA PRO A 120 -2.56 -3.07 16.68
C PRO A 120 -2.38 -2.24 17.95
N SER A 121 -3.12 -1.16 18.06
CA SER A 121 -3.31 -0.34 19.25
C SER A 121 -4.69 0.32 19.21
N LYS A 122 -5.15 0.86 20.33
CA LYS A 122 -6.42 1.60 20.36
C LYS A 122 -6.44 2.74 19.34
N LEU A 123 -5.33 3.47 19.17
CA LEU A 123 -5.23 4.59 18.24
C LEU A 123 -5.15 4.14 16.78
N THR A 124 -4.38 3.08 16.47
CA THR A 124 -4.29 2.57 15.10
C THR A 124 -5.60 1.91 14.66
N ILE A 125 -6.30 1.19 15.53
CA ILE A 125 -7.64 0.64 15.25
C ILE A 125 -8.60 1.78 14.89
N ASP A 126 -8.65 2.85 15.71
CA ASP A 126 -9.53 3.99 15.45
C ASP A 126 -9.11 4.80 14.22
N LEU A 127 -7.82 4.89 13.92
CA LEU A 127 -7.30 5.57 12.71
C LEU A 127 -7.86 4.93 11.43
N PHE A 128 -7.89 3.61 11.34
CA PHE A 128 -8.38 2.86 10.18
C PHE A 128 -9.88 2.60 10.18
N ASP A 129 -10.62 3.05 11.20
CA ASP A 129 -12.08 2.96 11.25
C ASP A 129 -12.74 3.94 10.27
N THR A 130 -13.26 3.42 9.15
CA THR A 130 -13.93 4.18 8.09
C THR A 130 -15.42 4.40 8.35
N SER A 131 -15.98 3.80 9.40
CA SER A 131 -17.40 3.97 9.76
C SER A 131 -17.75 5.43 10.13
N LYS A 132 -16.74 6.22 10.52
CA LYS A 132 -16.86 7.64 10.82
C LYS A 132 -16.67 8.45 9.55
N LYS A 133 -17.75 9.05 9.04
CA LYS A 133 -17.65 9.97 7.91
C LYS A 133 -16.70 11.12 8.23
N LEU A 134 -15.71 11.31 7.36
CA LEU A 134 -14.78 12.42 7.41
C LEU A 134 -15.02 13.30 6.18
N VAL A 135 -15.09 14.59 6.39
CA VAL A 135 -15.04 15.53 5.26
C VAL A 135 -13.60 15.69 4.84
N LEU A 136 -13.29 15.28 3.62
CA LEU A 136 -11.94 15.40 3.06
C LEU A 136 -11.84 16.68 2.23
N ASP A 137 -10.77 17.42 2.44
CA ASP A 137 -10.40 18.51 1.56
C ASP A 137 -9.69 17.92 0.33
N GLY A 138 -10.27 18.11 -0.87
CA GLY A 138 -9.69 17.65 -2.13
C GLY A 138 -10.13 16.24 -2.55
N GLU A 139 -9.21 15.47 -3.14
CA GLU A 139 -9.52 14.17 -3.73
C GLU A 139 -9.92 13.12 -2.70
N GLN A 140 -10.96 12.39 -3.02
CA GLN A 140 -11.41 11.27 -2.20
C GLN A 140 -10.43 10.09 -2.41
N SER A 141 -9.75 9.66 -1.36
CA SER A 141 -8.87 8.49 -1.39
C SER A 141 -8.60 7.98 0.03
N ASP A 142 -8.18 6.73 0.13
CA ASP A 142 -7.70 6.14 1.38
C ASP A 142 -6.49 6.90 1.95
N GLN A 143 -5.57 7.36 1.10
CA GLN A 143 -4.40 8.12 1.53
C GLN A 143 -4.79 9.49 2.11
N ASN A 144 -5.72 10.21 1.48
CA ASN A 144 -6.24 11.46 2.02
C ASN A 144 -7.01 11.24 3.32
N TYR A 145 -7.80 10.16 3.40
CA TYR A 145 -8.51 9.81 4.62
C TYR A 145 -7.56 9.61 5.81
N VAL A 146 -6.55 8.75 5.65
CA VAL A 146 -5.56 8.48 6.70
C VAL A 146 -4.74 9.74 7.02
N HIS A 147 -4.33 10.50 5.99
CA HIS A 147 -3.57 11.73 6.18
C HIS A 147 -4.35 12.78 6.98
N THR A 148 -5.62 13.01 6.64
CA THR A 148 -6.49 13.97 7.34
C THR A 148 -6.69 13.56 8.79
N LYS A 149 -6.93 12.27 9.07
CA LYS A 149 -7.03 11.78 10.45
C LYS A 149 -5.73 12.00 11.25
N LEU A 150 -4.57 11.75 10.65
CA LEU A 150 -3.27 11.98 11.31
C LEU A 150 -2.98 13.45 11.67
N GLN A 151 -3.75 14.41 11.11
CA GLN A 151 -3.64 15.84 11.49
C GLN A 151 -4.53 16.21 12.70
N ILE A 152 -5.37 15.30 13.18
CA ILE A 152 -6.23 15.51 14.34
C ILE A 152 -5.41 15.27 15.61
N ASP A 153 -5.50 16.18 16.59
CA ASP A 153 -4.77 16.11 17.87
C ASP A 153 -4.89 14.75 18.58
N LYS A 154 -6.02 14.08 18.45
CA LYS A 154 -6.26 12.74 18.98
C LYS A 154 -5.18 11.71 18.58
N TYR A 155 -4.56 11.88 17.43
CA TYR A 155 -3.56 10.96 16.88
C TYR A 155 -2.12 11.46 17.03
N SER A 156 -1.88 12.57 17.76
CA SER A 156 -0.56 13.17 17.97
C SER A 156 0.45 12.22 18.62
N ASP A 157 -0.02 11.25 19.42
CA ASP A 157 0.82 10.27 20.08
C ASP A 157 1.25 9.11 19.16
N LEU A 158 0.64 8.98 17.96
CA LEU A 158 1.05 7.94 17.01
C LEU A 158 2.43 8.23 16.42
N LYS A 159 3.32 7.27 16.61
CA LYS A 159 4.66 7.31 16.03
C LYS A 159 4.65 6.75 14.61
N VAL A 160 4.66 7.64 13.62
CA VAL A 160 4.64 7.27 12.19
C VAL A 160 6.03 7.42 11.60
N HIS A 161 6.62 6.33 11.10
CA HIS A 161 7.86 6.33 10.37
C HIS A 161 7.63 6.30 8.85
N LYS A 162 8.21 7.26 8.14
CA LYS A 162 8.20 7.29 6.68
C LYS A 162 9.53 6.78 6.17
N LEU A 163 9.48 5.68 5.44
CA LEU A 163 10.64 4.99 4.88
C LEU A 163 11.46 5.89 3.95
N ASP A 164 12.74 5.60 3.87
CA ASP A 164 13.68 6.31 2.99
C ASP A 164 13.24 6.21 1.52
N ARG A 165 13.20 7.35 0.83
CA ARG A 165 12.69 7.45 -0.53
C ARG A 165 13.61 6.87 -1.60
N ASP A 166 14.87 6.63 -1.29
CA ASP A 166 15.81 6.05 -2.24
C ASP A 166 15.78 4.53 -2.20
N ASN A 167 15.47 3.98 -1.01
CA ASN A 167 15.29 2.55 -0.83
C ASN A 167 13.84 2.09 -1.08
N PHE A 168 12.87 2.99 -0.92
CA PHE A 168 11.44 2.75 -1.13
C PHE A 168 10.83 3.84 -2.03
N PRO A 169 11.28 3.99 -3.29
CA PRO A 169 10.81 5.04 -4.16
C PRO A 169 9.36 4.84 -4.60
N ASN A 170 8.61 5.96 -4.68
CA ASN A 170 7.39 6.03 -5.47
C ASN A 170 7.73 6.14 -6.96
N GLY A 171 6.73 6.01 -7.84
CA GLY A 171 6.92 6.03 -9.29
C GLY A 171 7.62 7.31 -9.77
N TYR A 172 7.21 8.48 -9.27
CA TYR A 172 7.86 9.75 -9.65
C TYR A 172 9.36 9.76 -9.35
N ARG A 173 9.75 9.31 -8.14
CA ARG A 173 11.16 9.24 -7.75
C ARG A 173 11.92 8.26 -8.62
N TRP A 174 11.35 7.08 -8.86
CA TRP A 174 11.97 6.03 -9.67
C TRP A 174 12.14 6.47 -11.12
N TYR A 175 11.11 7.02 -11.77
CA TYR A 175 11.18 7.41 -13.19
C TYR A 175 12.27 8.46 -13.43
N LYS A 176 12.51 9.34 -12.47
CA LYS A 176 13.47 10.45 -12.60
C LYS A 176 14.91 10.10 -12.23
N TRP A 177 15.11 9.20 -11.24
CA TRP A 177 16.45 8.95 -10.67
C TRP A 177 16.86 7.48 -10.61
N ASN A 178 16.18 6.55 -11.28
CA ASN A 178 16.40 5.09 -11.21
C ASN A 178 17.87 4.67 -11.28
N LYS A 179 18.70 5.29 -12.15
CA LYS A 179 20.13 4.95 -12.32
C LYS A 179 20.98 5.17 -11.05
N ARG A 180 20.47 5.94 -10.09
CA ARG A 180 21.19 6.28 -8.85
C ARG A 180 20.65 5.55 -7.63
N LEU A 181 19.51 4.88 -7.76
CA LEU A 181 18.82 4.23 -6.67
C LEU A 181 19.18 2.74 -6.60
N LYS A 182 19.16 2.18 -5.39
CA LYS A 182 19.29 0.74 -5.13
C LYS A 182 18.10 0.29 -4.25
N PRO A 183 16.88 0.34 -4.78
CA PRO A 183 15.69 0.16 -3.97
C PRO A 183 15.47 -1.27 -3.51
N SER A 184 14.68 -1.41 -2.46
CA SER A 184 14.11 -2.69 -2.03
C SER A 184 12.78 -2.98 -2.74
N ILE A 185 12.00 -1.94 -2.99
CA ILE A 185 10.76 -2.01 -3.77
C ILE A 185 10.64 -0.81 -4.70
N ILE A 186 9.79 -0.89 -5.70
CA ILE A 186 9.40 0.24 -6.56
C ILE A 186 7.88 0.27 -6.62
N HIS A 187 7.28 1.41 -6.30
CA HIS A 187 5.83 1.60 -6.39
C HIS A 187 5.47 2.39 -7.65
N TYR A 188 4.74 1.79 -8.57
CA TYR A 188 4.37 2.38 -9.86
C TYR A 188 3.12 3.28 -9.80
N ASN A 189 2.95 4.03 -8.69
CA ASN A 189 1.75 4.82 -8.40
C ASN A 189 1.63 6.17 -9.14
N SER A 190 2.66 6.60 -9.87
CA SER A 190 2.67 7.91 -10.56
C SER A 190 2.57 7.77 -12.08
N ALA A 191 1.81 6.79 -12.55
CA ALA A 191 1.46 6.64 -13.97
C ALA A 191 -0.03 7.01 -14.17
N ASP A 192 -0.33 7.62 -15.32
CA ASP A 192 -1.64 8.21 -15.59
C ASP A 192 -2.76 7.18 -15.83
N SER A 193 -2.39 5.91 -16.06
CA SER A 193 -3.33 4.82 -16.34
C SER A 193 -2.72 3.46 -16.02
N ILE A 194 -3.55 2.41 -16.00
CA ILE A 194 -3.11 1.01 -15.86
C ILE A 194 -2.14 0.64 -16.98
N GLU A 195 -2.48 0.97 -18.24
CA GLU A 195 -1.59 0.74 -19.38
C GLU A 195 -0.26 1.49 -19.22
N GLY A 196 -0.29 2.74 -18.75
CA GLY A 196 0.90 3.51 -18.43
C GLY A 196 1.79 2.84 -17.35
N LYS A 197 1.19 2.23 -16.33
CA LYS A 197 1.91 1.44 -15.32
C LYS A 197 2.60 0.22 -15.96
N ILE A 198 1.87 -0.53 -16.78
CA ILE A 198 2.39 -1.71 -17.50
C ILE A 198 3.58 -1.34 -18.39
N GLN A 199 3.44 -0.27 -19.18
CA GLN A 199 4.52 0.22 -20.04
C GLN A 199 5.75 0.64 -19.24
N LYS A 200 5.57 1.31 -18.09
CA LYS A 200 6.67 1.65 -17.19
C LYS A 200 7.35 0.41 -16.62
N MET A 201 6.59 -0.59 -16.18
CA MET A 201 7.16 -1.84 -15.70
C MET A 201 7.96 -2.55 -16.81
N LYS A 202 7.44 -2.62 -18.03
CA LYS A 202 8.15 -3.16 -19.20
C LYS A 202 9.43 -2.38 -19.52
N GLN A 203 9.37 -1.06 -19.50
CA GLN A 203 10.51 -0.17 -19.75
C GLN A 203 11.69 -0.45 -18.78
N PHE A 204 11.39 -0.84 -17.55
CA PHE A 204 12.41 -1.11 -16.53
C PHE A 204 12.71 -2.60 -16.33
N ASN A 205 12.22 -3.48 -17.20
CA ASN A 205 12.35 -4.94 -17.10
C ASN A 205 11.74 -5.52 -15.79
N HIS A 206 10.66 -4.93 -15.31
CA HIS A 206 9.89 -5.35 -14.13
C HIS A 206 8.55 -5.98 -14.52
N TRP A 207 8.42 -6.42 -15.77
CA TRP A 207 7.27 -7.16 -16.29
C TRP A 207 7.69 -8.60 -16.54
N LEU A 208 7.14 -9.54 -15.77
CA LEU A 208 7.61 -10.93 -15.68
C LEU A 208 6.73 -11.93 -16.45
N ILE A 209 5.59 -11.49 -16.97
CA ILE A 209 4.59 -12.30 -17.69
C ILE A 209 4.44 -11.89 -19.15
#